data_301d047bc7098e19251dba20b0764417
#
_entry.id   301d047bc7098e19251dba20b0764417
#
_cell.length_a   1.000
_cell.length_b   1.000
_cell.length_c   1.000
_cell.angle_alpha   90.00
_cell.angle_beta   90.00
_cell.angle_gamma   90.00
#
_symmetry.space_group_name_H-M   'P 1'
#
loop_
_entity.id
_entity.type
_entity.pdbx_description
1 polymer ?
#
loop_
_entity_poly.entity_id
_entity_poly.type
_entity_poly.pdbx_seq_one_letter_code
_entity_poly.pdbx_strand_id
1 'polypeptide(L)'
;MPAAWTAIAPVLLLIASNVFMTFAWYGQLKVEHRPMWLLIAISWGIAFFEYCLAVPANRIGRTVYDPAELKAMQEVITLVVFAIFSVTWLGEKFTLNHATGFALIAIGAFFVFKGPF
;
A
#
# COMPACT_ATOMS: atom_id res chain seq x y z
N MET A 1 -9.64 -23.87 -1.46
CA MET A 1 -9.48 -22.93 -2.58
C MET A 1 -8.36 -23.40 -3.50
N PRO A 2 -8.48 -23.14 -4.81
CA PRO A 2 -7.36 -23.41 -5.71
C PRO A 2 -6.11 -22.65 -5.30
N ALA A 3 -4.93 -23.21 -5.53
CA ALA A 3 -3.66 -22.57 -5.18
C ALA A 3 -3.50 -21.21 -5.86
N ALA A 4 -3.99 -21.08 -7.11
CA ALA A 4 -3.94 -19.81 -7.84
C ALA A 4 -4.74 -18.72 -7.12
N TRP A 5 -5.89 -19.07 -6.57
CA TRP A 5 -6.72 -18.11 -5.83
C TRP A 5 -6.00 -17.62 -4.57
N THR A 6 -5.40 -18.53 -3.80
CA THR A 6 -4.70 -18.17 -2.57
C THR A 6 -3.45 -17.34 -2.82
N ALA A 7 -2.89 -17.40 -4.03
CA ALA A 7 -1.75 -16.57 -4.40
C ALA A 7 -2.18 -15.20 -4.93
N ILE A 8 -3.32 -15.12 -5.60
CA ILE A 8 -3.78 -13.88 -6.26
C ILE A 8 -4.62 -13.01 -5.33
N ALA A 9 -5.51 -13.62 -4.56
CA ALA A 9 -6.43 -12.88 -3.70
C ALA A 9 -5.72 -11.93 -2.73
N PRO A 10 -4.62 -12.33 -2.04
CA PRO A 10 -3.91 -11.39 -1.18
C PRO A 10 -3.37 -10.18 -1.92
N VAL A 11 -2.87 -10.37 -3.14
CA VAL A 11 -2.34 -9.27 -3.94
C VAL A 11 -3.43 -8.26 -4.27
N LEU A 12 -4.58 -8.73 -4.72
CA LEU A 12 -5.71 -7.85 -5.06
C LEU A 12 -6.24 -7.13 -3.83
N LEU A 13 -6.36 -7.84 -2.71
CA LEU A 13 -6.82 -7.25 -1.47
C LEU A 13 -5.83 -6.20 -0.94
N LEU A 14 -4.53 -6.46 -1.07
CA LEU A 14 -3.51 -5.49 -0.66
C LEU A 14 -3.50 -4.26 -1.54
N ILE A 15 -3.75 -4.41 -2.84
CA ILE A 15 -3.86 -3.25 -3.74
C ILE A 15 -5.04 -2.38 -3.29
N ALA A 16 -6.21 -2.98 -3.09
CA ALA A 16 -7.39 -2.23 -2.63
C ALA A 16 -7.15 -1.61 -1.25
N SER A 17 -6.55 -2.36 -0.34
CA SER A 17 -6.21 -1.89 1.00
C SER A 17 -5.29 -0.66 0.93
N ASN A 18 -4.30 -0.68 0.06
CA ASN A 18 -3.35 0.42 -0.06
C ASN A 18 -3.97 1.68 -0.64
N VAL A 19 -5.00 1.55 -1.49
CA VAL A 19 -5.75 2.72 -1.95
C VAL A 19 -6.43 3.40 -0.76
N PHE A 20 -7.12 2.64 0.08
CA PHE A 20 -7.75 3.19 1.28
C PHE A 20 -6.72 3.76 2.25
N MET A 21 -5.62 3.05 2.47
CA MET A 21 -4.57 3.50 3.39
C MET A 21 -3.94 4.81 2.92
N THR A 22 -3.70 4.94 1.62
CA THR A 22 -3.11 6.17 1.07
C THR A 22 -4.05 7.35 1.30
N PHE A 23 -5.36 7.18 1.11
CA PHE A 23 -6.32 8.23 1.43
C PHE A 23 -6.38 8.50 2.93
N ALA A 24 -6.27 7.46 3.77
CA ALA A 24 -6.29 7.64 5.22
C ALA A 24 -5.10 8.49 5.70
N TRP A 25 -3.92 8.25 5.15
CA TRP A 25 -2.72 8.95 5.59
C TRP A 25 -2.56 10.32 4.93
N TYR A 26 -2.85 10.42 3.64
CA TYR A 26 -2.43 11.58 2.85
C TYR A 26 -3.59 12.35 2.22
N GLY A 27 -4.79 11.78 2.17
CA GLY A 27 -5.94 12.46 1.56
C GLY A 27 -6.28 13.77 2.25
N GLN A 28 -6.08 13.83 3.57
CA GLN A 28 -6.36 15.02 4.36
C GLN A 28 -5.44 16.19 4.02
N LEU A 29 -4.30 15.95 3.39
CA LEU A 29 -3.36 17.01 3.06
C LEU A 29 -3.96 18.04 2.08
N LYS A 30 -4.97 17.63 1.32
CA LYS A 30 -5.65 18.53 0.39
C LYS A 30 -6.75 19.36 1.06
N VAL A 31 -7.11 19.06 2.31
CA VAL A 31 -8.22 19.70 3.04
C VAL A 31 -7.64 20.34 4.30
N GLU A 32 -6.88 21.43 4.13
CA GLU A 32 -6.10 22.03 5.22
C GLU A 32 -6.94 22.89 6.17
N HIS A 33 -8.10 23.36 5.73
CA HIS A 33 -8.92 24.31 6.50
C HIS A 33 -9.88 23.66 7.48
N ARG A 34 -9.88 22.34 7.57
CA ARG A 34 -10.75 21.61 8.52
C ARG A 34 -10.04 21.40 9.85
N PRO A 35 -10.83 21.30 10.95
CA PRO A 35 -10.20 21.07 12.27
C PRO A 35 -9.46 19.73 12.32
N MET A 36 -8.38 19.70 13.09
CA MET A 36 -7.52 18.53 13.17
C MET A 36 -8.29 17.28 13.67
N TRP A 37 -9.16 17.45 14.66
CA TRP A 37 -9.92 16.31 15.20
C TRP A 37 -10.79 15.65 14.14
N LEU A 38 -11.36 16.47 13.24
CA LEU A 38 -12.21 15.95 12.17
C LEU A 38 -11.39 15.18 11.15
N LEU A 39 -10.21 15.70 10.81
CA LEU A 39 -9.30 15.02 9.88
C LEU A 39 -8.86 13.67 10.43
N ILE A 40 -8.56 13.62 11.73
CA ILE A 40 -8.17 12.37 12.39
C ILE A 40 -9.34 11.37 12.36
N ALA A 41 -10.54 11.82 12.65
CA ALA A 41 -11.72 10.95 12.68
C ALA A 41 -12.03 10.37 11.30
N ILE A 42 -11.97 11.22 10.26
CA ILE A 42 -12.23 10.78 8.89
C ILE A 42 -11.16 9.78 8.44
N SER A 43 -9.89 10.10 8.68
CA SER A 43 -8.79 9.23 8.31
C SER A 43 -8.86 7.89 9.05
N TRP A 44 -9.21 7.92 10.32
CA TRP A 44 -9.40 6.69 11.10
C TRP A 44 -10.52 5.82 10.53
N GLY A 45 -11.64 6.46 10.12
CA GLY A 45 -12.73 5.73 9.48
C GLY A 45 -12.32 5.07 8.17
N ILE A 46 -11.52 5.76 7.36
CA ILE A 46 -10.99 5.19 6.12
C ILE A 46 -10.06 4.01 6.45
N ALA A 47 -9.22 4.16 7.47
CA ALA A 47 -8.32 3.09 7.88
C ALA A 47 -9.06 1.84 8.37
N PHE A 48 -10.25 1.99 8.92
CA PHE A 48 -11.09 0.86 9.29
C PHE A 48 -11.39 -0.02 8.08
N PHE A 49 -11.78 0.60 6.96
CA PHE A 49 -12.04 -0.14 5.73
C PHE A 49 -10.77 -0.78 5.18
N GLU A 50 -9.64 -0.09 5.33
CA GLU A 50 -8.35 -0.65 4.93
C GLU A 50 -8.07 -1.94 5.70
N TYR A 51 -8.31 -1.95 7.00
CA TYR A 51 -8.11 -3.15 7.82
C TYR A 51 -9.04 -4.29 7.41
N CYS A 52 -10.25 -3.99 6.99
CA CYS A 52 -11.18 -5.01 6.50
C CYS A 52 -10.67 -5.72 5.26
N LEU A 53 -9.74 -5.09 4.53
CA LEU A 53 -9.10 -5.67 3.35
C LEU A 53 -7.73 -6.26 3.69
N ALA A 54 -6.93 -5.56 4.50
CA ALA A 54 -5.56 -5.95 4.80
C ALA A 54 -5.48 -7.20 5.69
N VAL A 55 -6.34 -7.30 6.70
CA VAL A 55 -6.30 -8.45 7.61
C VAL A 55 -6.63 -9.75 6.88
N PRO A 56 -7.73 -9.82 6.09
CA PRO A 56 -7.96 -11.02 5.28
C PRO A 56 -6.84 -11.29 4.27
N ALA A 57 -6.27 -10.23 3.67
CA ALA A 57 -5.18 -10.38 2.71
C ALA A 57 -4.00 -11.09 3.35
N ASN A 58 -3.60 -10.67 4.54
CA ASN A 58 -2.47 -11.25 5.25
C ASN A 58 -2.78 -12.66 5.73
N ARG A 59 -4.02 -12.90 6.17
CA ARG A 59 -4.42 -14.26 6.63
C ARG A 59 -4.41 -15.25 5.49
N ILE A 60 -4.96 -14.89 4.36
CA ILE A 60 -4.96 -15.76 3.17
C ILE A 60 -3.53 -15.89 2.62
N GLY A 61 -2.83 -14.76 2.53
CA GLY A 61 -1.48 -14.73 1.97
C GLY A 61 -0.49 -15.54 2.77
N ARG A 62 -0.69 -15.65 4.08
CA ARG A 62 0.20 -16.41 4.96
C ARG A 62 0.28 -17.89 4.56
N THR A 63 -0.71 -18.40 3.87
CA THR A 63 -0.71 -19.79 3.41
C THR A 63 0.23 -20.01 2.21
N VAL A 64 0.61 -18.94 1.50
CA VAL A 64 1.43 -19.00 0.28
C VAL A 64 2.74 -18.25 0.47
N TYR A 65 2.72 -17.13 1.19
CA TYR A 65 3.88 -16.25 1.36
C TYR A 65 4.28 -16.21 2.84
N ASP A 66 5.58 -16.04 3.11
CA ASP A 66 5.99 -15.78 4.49
C ASP A 66 5.75 -14.31 4.85
N PRO A 67 5.82 -13.94 6.15
CA PRO A 67 5.55 -12.56 6.55
C PRO A 67 6.46 -11.52 5.89
N ALA A 68 7.74 -11.86 5.66
CA ALA A 68 8.67 -10.93 5.01
C ALA A 68 8.26 -10.67 3.56
N GLU A 69 7.81 -11.71 2.86
CA GLU A 69 7.34 -11.57 1.49
C GLU A 69 6.07 -10.73 1.42
N LEU A 70 5.14 -10.92 2.36
CA LEU A 70 3.93 -10.11 2.43
C LEU A 70 4.26 -8.65 2.68
N LYS A 71 5.21 -8.37 3.56
CA LYS A 71 5.63 -7.01 3.86
C LYS A 71 6.28 -6.35 2.65
N ALA A 72 7.18 -7.07 1.98
CA ALA A 72 7.83 -6.55 0.78
C ALA A 72 6.82 -6.25 -0.32
N MET A 73 5.83 -7.13 -0.50
CA MET A 73 4.76 -6.94 -1.46
C MET A 73 3.96 -5.67 -1.14
N GLN A 74 3.61 -5.46 0.13
CA GLN A 74 2.91 -4.26 0.57
C GLN A 74 3.71 -3.00 0.28
N GLU A 75 5.02 -3.03 0.50
CA GLU A 75 5.86 -1.87 0.25
C GLU A 75 5.88 -1.48 -1.23
N VAL A 76 6.02 -2.45 -2.13
CA VAL A 76 6.00 -2.18 -3.57
C VAL A 76 4.64 -1.64 -4.00
N ILE A 77 3.55 -2.27 -3.55
CA ILE A 77 2.20 -1.81 -3.85
C ILE A 77 1.98 -0.40 -3.32
N THR A 78 2.41 -0.13 -2.09
CA THR A 78 2.28 1.18 -1.46
C THR A 78 2.99 2.26 -2.29
N LEU A 79 4.20 1.97 -2.78
CA LEU A 79 4.95 2.93 -3.58
C LEU A 79 4.24 3.26 -4.89
N VAL A 80 3.73 2.24 -5.58
CA VAL A 80 3.03 2.44 -6.86
C VAL A 80 1.73 3.22 -6.63
N VAL A 81 0.94 2.81 -5.64
CA VAL A 81 -0.33 3.49 -5.32
C VAL A 81 -0.05 4.95 -4.91
N PHE A 82 0.97 5.16 -4.07
CA PHE A 82 1.30 6.50 -3.62
C PHE A 82 1.79 7.38 -4.76
N ALA A 83 2.59 6.84 -5.68
CA ALA A 83 3.07 7.62 -6.82
C ALA A 83 1.90 8.10 -7.68
N ILE A 84 0.95 7.22 -7.97
CA ILE A 84 -0.25 7.56 -8.73
C ILE A 84 -1.09 8.60 -7.97
N PHE A 85 -1.30 8.35 -6.68
CA PHE A 85 -2.07 9.26 -5.82
C PHE A 85 -1.44 10.65 -5.75
N SER A 86 -0.13 10.70 -5.58
CA SER A 86 0.60 11.96 -5.44
C SER A 86 0.45 12.84 -6.69
N VAL A 87 0.55 12.23 -7.86
CA VAL A 87 0.43 12.95 -9.12
C VAL A 87 -1.02 13.37 -9.38
N THR A 88 -1.98 12.46 -9.13
CA THR A 88 -3.38 12.71 -9.50
C THR A 88 -4.15 13.49 -8.45
N TRP A 89 -4.00 13.11 -7.17
CA TRP A 89 -4.79 13.73 -6.10
C TRP A 89 -4.11 14.96 -5.52
N LEU A 90 -2.84 14.84 -5.19
CA LEU A 90 -2.11 15.96 -4.59
C LEU A 90 -1.58 16.95 -5.62
N GLY A 91 -1.52 16.57 -6.89
CA GLY A 91 -1.02 17.45 -7.94
C GLY A 91 0.48 17.67 -7.91
N GLU A 92 1.21 16.80 -7.23
CA GLU A 92 2.66 16.91 -7.12
C GLU A 92 3.35 16.35 -8.37
N LYS A 93 4.58 16.82 -8.60
CA LYS A 93 5.39 16.31 -9.70
C LYS A 93 6.20 15.11 -9.23
N PHE A 94 6.21 14.07 -10.06
CA PHE A 94 7.01 12.88 -9.78
C PHE A 94 8.38 13.06 -10.45
N THR A 95 9.38 13.38 -9.65
CA THR A 95 10.71 13.73 -10.15
C THR A 95 11.56 12.49 -10.40
N LEU A 96 12.69 12.69 -11.07
CA LEU A 96 13.65 11.60 -11.28
C LEU A 96 14.22 11.08 -9.95
N ASN A 97 14.37 11.97 -8.96
CA ASN A 97 14.81 11.55 -7.62
C ASN A 97 13.82 10.61 -6.98
N HIS A 98 12.52 10.92 -7.08
CA HIS A 98 11.47 10.03 -6.58
C HIS A 98 11.51 8.68 -7.28
N ALA A 99 11.62 8.69 -8.60
CA ALA A 99 11.66 7.45 -9.39
C ALA A 99 12.88 6.60 -9.01
N THR A 100 14.04 7.23 -8.82
CA THR A 100 15.27 6.52 -8.44
C THR A 100 15.13 5.89 -7.07
N GLY A 101 14.65 6.65 -6.07
CA GLY A 101 14.46 6.14 -4.72
C GLY A 101 13.46 4.99 -4.68
N PHE A 102 12.35 5.14 -5.36
CA PHE A 102 11.30 4.11 -5.38
C PHE A 102 11.80 2.84 -6.10
N ALA A 103 12.60 3.02 -7.16
CA ALA A 103 13.21 1.89 -7.86
C ALA A 103 14.16 1.11 -6.96
N LEU A 104 14.96 1.80 -6.15
CA LEU A 104 15.86 1.15 -5.20
C LEU A 104 15.09 0.35 -4.14
N ILE A 105 13.98 0.87 -3.66
CA ILE A 105 13.14 0.15 -2.71
C ILE A 105 12.55 -1.10 -3.36
N ALA A 106 12.10 -1.00 -4.61
CA ALA A 106 11.56 -2.13 -5.35
C ALA A 106 12.62 -3.21 -5.57
N ILE A 107 13.87 -2.82 -5.84
CA ILE A 107 14.99 -3.76 -5.96
C ILE A 107 15.21 -4.47 -4.62
N GLY A 108 15.15 -3.73 -3.51
CA GLY A 108 15.25 -4.32 -2.18
C GLY A 108 14.16 -5.36 -1.92
N ALA A 109 12.93 -5.06 -2.32
CA ALA A 109 11.82 -6.01 -2.19
C ALA A 109 12.06 -7.27 -3.02
N PHE A 110 12.62 -7.12 -4.22
CA PHE A 110 12.97 -8.26 -5.06
C PHE A 110 13.91 -9.22 -4.34
N PHE A 111 14.90 -8.70 -3.61
CA PHE A 111 15.83 -9.54 -2.84
C PHE A 111 15.12 -10.32 -1.74
N VAL A 112 14.06 -9.80 -1.17
CA VAL A 112 13.27 -10.54 -0.17
C VAL A 112 12.62 -11.77 -0.79
N PHE A 113 12.12 -11.64 -2.04
CA PHE A 113 11.45 -12.74 -2.72
C PHE A 113 12.42 -13.72 -3.37
N LYS A 114 13.42 -13.22 -4.05
CA LYS A 114 14.27 -14.00 -4.95
C LYS A 114 15.74 -13.68 -4.75
N GLY A 115 16.14 -13.31 -3.54
CA GLY A 115 17.50 -12.95 -3.27
C GLY A 115 18.50 -14.02 -3.68
N PRO A 116 19.75 -13.63 -4.04
CA PRO A 116 20.78 -14.58 -4.44
C PRO A 116 21.34 -15.41 -3.28
N PHE A 117 20.91 -15.08 -2.09
CA PHE A 117 21.37 -15.77 -0.87
C PHE A 117 20.36 -16.85 -0.43
#